data_9c36ec06fb45b68ef54b2852dd928643
#
_entry.id   9c36ec06fb45b68ef54b2852dd928643
#
_cell.length_a   1.000
_cell.length_b   1.000
_cell.length_c   1.000
_cell.angle_alpha   90.00
_cell.angle_beta   90.00
_cell.angle_gamma   90.00
#
_symmetry.space_group_name_H-M   'P 1'
#
loop_
_entity.id
_entity.type
_entity.pdbx_description
1 polymer ?
#
loop_
_entity_poly.entity_id
_entity_poly.type
_entity_poly.pdbx_seq_one_letter_code
_entity_poly.pdbx_strand_id
1 'polypeptide(L)'
;MKKDSGNITELVDLIDLLPDYYSTTSLPDSAEDLDWMHINSLALIDKTSLIISSRETSTIIKLDNIYSNPTIDYMIGSDNFWQESGYDSLLLNKTNDFSMQAGQHSVTYVEDNSLPQGQYYLYLYNNNLAVSTTRPDYDWKSDSNYSNTYYNLKKGTSYYYKYLVDENNRTVELVSSIPVAYSGYVSSVQELDGNVIIDSGIAMSWSEYSQDGTLLKTFKTTGGKIRLPRL
;
A
#
# COMPACT_ATOMS: atom_id res chain seq x y z
N MET A 1 -7.83 -26.57 2.14
CA MET A 1 -8.12 -25.94 0.83
C MET A 1 -8.48 -27.05 -0.15
N LYS A 2 -9.76 -27.24 -0.54
CA LYS A 2 -10.11 -28.11 -1.66
C LYS A 2 -9.57 -27.45 -2.92
N LYS A 3 -8.67 -28.10 -3.63
CA LYS A 3 -8.35 -27.76 -5.02
C LYS A 3 -9.55 -28.16 -5.87
N ASP A 4 -10.51 -27.29 -5.99
CA ASP A 4 -11.59 -27.46 -6.95
C ASP A 4 -11.02 -27.21 -8.34
N SER A 5 -11.47 -27.97 -9.26
CA SER A 5 -11.38 -28.06 -10.73
C SER A 5 -10.68 -26.96 -11.54
N GLY A 6 -9.92 -26.02 -10.96
CA GLY A 6 -9.25 -24.92 -11.66
C GLY A 6 -10.20 -23.83 -12.17
N ASN A 7 -11.44 -23.82 -11.75
CA ASN A 7 -12.37 -22.74 -12.09
C ASN A 7 -11.97 -21.45 -11.37
N ILE A 8 -11.85 -20.37 -12.13
CA ILE A 8 -11.67 -19.02 -11.60
C ILE A 8 -13.07 -18.48 -11.29
N THR A 9 -13.26 -17.99 -10.06
CA THR A 9 -14.50 -17.32 -9.63
C THR A 9 -14.14 -15.89 -9.22
N GLU A 10 -14.87 -14.93 -9.76
CA GLU A 10 -14.81 -13.55 -9.30
C GLU A 10 -15.41 -13.47 -7.88
N LEU A 11 -14.70 -12.81 -6.97
CA LEU A 11 -15.14 -12.64 -5.59
C LEU A 11 -15.61 -11.21 -5.31
N VAL A 12 -14.94 -10.21 -5.88
CA VAL A 12 -15.18 -8.80 -5.62
C VAL A 12 -14.95 -8.03 -6.90
N ASP A 13 -15.94 -7.23 -7.30
CA ASP A 13 -15.75 -6.12 -8.24
C ASP A 13 -15.61 -4.82 -7.45
N LEU A 14 -14.48 -4.14 -7.60
CA LEU A 14 -14.23 -2.88 -6.90
C LEU A 14 -15.06 -1.72 -7.46
N ILE A 15 -15.57 -1.82 -8.69
CA ILE A 15 -16.48 -0.82 -9.26
C ILE A 15 -17.80 -0.81 -8.48
N ASP A 16 -18.29 -1.99 -8.07
CA ASP A 16 -19.52 -2.09 -7.27
C ASP A 16 -19.35 -1.50 -5.87
N LEU A 17 -18.13 -1.50 -5.33
CA LEU A 17 -17.83 -0.96 -4.00
C LEU A 17 -17.48 0.53 -4.00
N LEU A 18 -16.94 1.04 -5.12
CA LEU A 18 -16.43 2.41 -5.25
C LEU A 18 -16.94 3.10 -6.54
N PRO A 19 -18.26 3.01 -6.87
CA PRO A 19 -18.79 3.54 -8.13
C PRO A 19 -18.58 5.05 -8.28
N ASP A 20 -18.74 5.81 -7.20
CA ASP A 20 -18.59 7.26 -7.25
C ASP A 20 -17.13 7.66 -7.49
N TYR A 21 -16.16 6.95 -6.88
CA TYR A 21 -14.74 7.16 -7.18
C TYR A 21 -14.41 6.75 -8.63
N TYR A 22 -14.88 5.57 -9.08
CA TYR A 22 -14.65 5.12 -10.45
C TYR A 22 -15.10 6.16 -11.48
N SER A 23 -16.23 6.83 -11.23
CA SER A 23 -16.78 7.87 -12.10
C SER A 23 -15.87 9.13 -12.23
N THR A 24 -14.95 9.34 -11.28
CA THR A 24 -13.98 10.45 -11.32
C THR A 24 -12.72 10.12 -12.10
N THR A 25 -12.51 8.86 -12.47
CA THR A 25 -11.29 8.43 -13.15
C THR A 25 -11.39 8.60 -14.65
N SER A 26 -10.25 8.78 -15.30
CA SER A 26 -10.17 8.94 -16.76
C SER A 26 -9.11 8.01 -17.35
N LEU A 27 -9.38 7.50 -18.55
CA LEU A 27 -8.42 6.70 -19.31
C LEU A 27 -7.29 7.62 -19.81
N PRO A 28 -6.00 7.33 -19.46
CA PRO A 28 -4.88 8.09 -19.99
C PRO A 28 -4.73 7.90 -21.51
N ASP A 29 -4.36 8.94 -22.25
CA ASP A 29 -4.18 8.91 -23.71
C ASP A 29 -3.21 7.82 -24.20
N SER A 30 -2.28 7.42 -23.35
CA SER A 30 -1.24 6.41 -23.64
C SER A 30 -1.63 4.98 -23.25
N ALA A 31 -2.83 4.76 -22.72
CA ALA A 31 -3.28 3.47 -22.19
C ALA A 31 -4.42 2.88 -23.04
N GLU A 32 -4.44 1.55 -23.18
CA GLU A 32 -5.52 0.81 -23.82
C GLU A 32 -6.64 0.47 -22.82
N ASP A 33 -6.27 0.28 -21.54
CA ASP A 33 -7.17 -0.09 -20.45
C ASP A 33 -7.09 0.92 -19.31
N LEU A 34 -8.21 1.09 -18.59
CA LEU A 34 -8.32 1.95 -17.42
C LEU A 34 -7.86 1.21 -16.16
N ASP A 35 -6.60 1.33 -15.81
CA ASP A 35 -6.01 0.75 -14.58
C ASP A 35 -6.20 1.70 -13.38
N TRP A 36 -7.46 1.90 -13.00
CA TRP A 36 -7.88 2.93 -12.05
C TRP A 36 -7.50 2.69 -10.59
N MET A 37 -7.21 1.46 -10.22
CA MET A 37 -6.76 1.08 -8.86
C MET A 37 -5.31 0.61 -8.80
N HIS A 38 -4.83 -0.05 -9.84
CA HIS A 38 -3.50 -0.64 -9.90
C HIS A 38 -3.17 -1.46 -8.64
N ILE A 39 -3.95 -2.52 -8.40
CA ILE A 39 -3.76 -3.38 -7.22
C ILE A 39 -2.44 -4.15 -7.37
N ASN A 40 -1.56 -4.01 -6.39
CA ASN A 40 -0.21 -4.56 -6.45
C ASN A 40 0.16 -5.52 -5.31
N SER A 41 -0.62 -5.58 -4.25
CA SER A 41 -0.49 -6.58 -3.19
C SER A 41 -1.82 -6.89 -2.51
N LEU A 42 -1.92 -8.14 -2.02
CA LEU A 42 -3.09 -8.70 -1.36
C LEU A 42 -2.63 -9.44 -0.10
N ALA A 43 -3.34 -9.26 1.01
CA ALA A 43 -3.15 -10.02 2.23
C ALA A 43 -4.50 -10.52 2.75
N LEU A 44 -4.69 -11.84 2.78
CA LEU A 44 -5.90 -12.46 3.32
C LEU A 44 -5.81 -12.52 4.84
N ILE A 45 -6.84 -12.00 5.53
CA ILE A 45 -6.99 -12.02 6.98
C ILE A 45 -8.14 -12.96 7.33
N ASP A 46 -8.03 -13.69 8.44
CA ASP A 46 -9.10 -14.53 9.03
C ASP A 46 -9.95 -15.38 8.07
N LYS A 47 -9.55 -15.55 6.84
CA LYS A 47 -10.20 -16.29 5.74
C LYS A 47 -11.39 -15.57 5.09
N THR A 48 -11.84 -14.42 5.57
CA THR A 48 -13.04 -13.72 5.08
C THR A 48 -12.79 -12.26 4.75
N SER A 49 -11.66 -11.72 5.20
CA SER A 49 -11.27 -10.32 5.00
C SER A 49 -9.99 -10.22 4.18
N LEU A 50 -9.86 -9.17 3.40
CA LEU A 50 -8.75 -8.95 2.48
C LEU A 50 -8.23 -7.53 2.61
N ILE A 51 -6.91 -7.38 2.81
CA ILE A 51 -6.24 -6.10 2.63
C ILE A 51 -5.71 -6.02 1.21
N ILE A 52 -6.01 -4.94 0.52
CA ILE A 52 -5.50 -4.63 -0.81
C ILE A 52 -4.73 -3.33 -0.80
N SER A 53 -3.70 -3.24 -1.63
CA SER A 53 -2.93 -2.02 -1.85
C SER A 53 -3.20 -1.47 -3.24
N SER A 54 -3.75 -0.26 -3.30
CA SER A 54 -3.96 0.47 -4.53
C SER A 54 -2.87 1.52 -4.73
N ARG A 55 -2.08 1.35 -5.79
CA ARG A 55 -1.02 2.30 -6.14
C ARG A 55 -1.58 3.61 -6.68
N GLU A 56 -2.58 3.56 -7.56
CA GLU A 56 -3.15 4.74 -8.21
C GLU A 56 -3.80 5.70 -7.21
N THR A 57 -4.40 5.16 -6.15
CA THR A 57 -5.03 5.97 -5.10
C THR A 57 -4.12 6.23 -3.91
N SER A 58 -2.91 5.66 -3.88
CA SER A 58 -2.02 5.69 -2.71
C SER A 58 -2.70 5.24 -1.42
N THR A 59 -3.62 4.26 -1.52
CA THR A 59 -4.50 3.83 -0.43
C THR A 59 -4.37 2.34 -0.16
N ILE A 60 -4.47 1.98 1.11
CA ILE A 60 -4.67 0.60 1.58
C ILE A 60 -6.15 0.46 1.92
N ILE A 61 -6.79 -0.61 1.48
CA ILE A 61 -8.22 -0.85 1.67
C ILE A 61 -8.42 -2.21 2.32
N LYS A 62 -9.20 -2.27 3.40
CA LYS A 62 -9.68 -3.54 3.97
C LYS A 62 -11.08 -3.83 3.48
N LEU A 63 -11.24 -5.03 2.94
CA LEU A 63 -12.53 -5.60 2.54
C LEU A 63 -12.94 -6.70 3.52
N ASP A 64 -14.19 -6.70 3.90
CA ASP A 64 -14.80 -7.77 4.69
C ASP A 64 -15.80 -8.57 3.86
N ASN A 65 -16.12 -9.79 4.35
CA ASN A 65 -17.17 -10.68 3.78
C ASN A 65 -16.97 -11.02 2.30
N ILE A 66 -15.70 -11.16 1.85
CA ILE A 66 -15.34 -11.32 0.42
C ILE A 66 -15.99 -12.51 -0.29
N TYR A 67 -16.55 -13.49 0.45
CA TYR A 67 -17.22 -14.67 -0.12
C TYR A 67 -18.76 -14.59 -0.11
N SER A 68 -19.34 -13.50 0.40
CA SER A 68 -20.80 -13.39 0.51
C SER A 68 -21.34 -12.04 0.05
N ASN A 69 -21.07 -10.99 0.80
CA ASN A 69 -21.47 -9.63 0.48
C ASN A 69 -20.30 -8.69 0.80
N PRO A 70 -19.35 -8.52 -0.12
CA PRO A 70 -18.16 -7.72 0.11
C PRO A 70 -18.49 -6.28 0.50
N THR A 71 -17.81 -5.78 1.51
CA THR A 71 -17.92 -4.39 1.96
C THR A 71 -16.53 -3.83 2.27
N ILE A 72 -16.38 -2.51 2.13
CA ILE A 72 -15.18 -1.83 2.63
C ILE A 72 -15.36 -1.59 4.11
N ASP A 73 -14.45 -2.12 4.93
CA ASP A 73 -14.40 -1.85 6.36
C ASP A 73 -13.71 -0.51 6.62
N TYR A 74 -12.46 -0.38 6.17
CA TYR A 74 -11.71 0.86 6.31
C TYR A 74 -10.72 1.09 5.16
N MET A 75 -10.21 2.33 5.13
CA MET A 75 -9.11 2.73 4.25
C MET A 75 -8.01 3.46 5.02
N ILE A 76 -6.75 3.39 4.53
CA ILE A 76 -5.61 4.18 5.00
C ILE A 76 -5.08 4.98 3.80
N GLY A 77 -5.30 6.28 3.81
CA GLY A 77 -4.97 7.18 2.71
C GLY A 77 -5.26 8.63 3.08
N SER A 78 -5.32 9.53 2.10
CA SER A 78 -5.65 10.94 2.31
C SER A 78 -7.15 11.17 2.28
N ASP A 79 -7.67 11.89 3.27
CA ASP A 79 -9.05 12.39 3.30
C ASP A 79 -9.34 13.34 2.14
N ASN A 80 -8.43 14.24 1.82
CA ASN A 80 -8.56 15.16 0.69
C ASN A 80 -8.76 14.42 -0.64
N PHE A 81 -8.06 13.29 -0.84
CA PHE A 81 -8.18 12.50 -2.06
C PHE A 81 -9.57 11.84 -2.19
N TRP A 82 -10.11 11.33 -1.09
CA TRP A 82 -11.37 10.59 -1.07
C TRP A 82 -12.62 11.43 -0.85
N GLN A 83 -12.46 12.68 -0.40
CA GLN A 83 -13.57 13.59 -0.07
C GLN A 83 -14.49 13.86 -1.27
N GLU A 84 -13.94 14.07 -2.46
CA GLU A 84 -14.74 14.36 -3.67
C GLU A 84 -15.72 13.23 -4.01
N SER A 85 -15.30 11.98 -3.81
CA SER A 85 -16.13 10.80 -4.05
C SER A 85 -16.93 10.34 -2.83
N GLY A 86 -16.80 11.03 -1.68
CA GLY A 86 -17.59 10.76 -0.46
C GLY A 86 -17.15 9.54 0.36
N TYR A 87 -15.95 8.99 0.09
CA TYR A 87 -15.43 7.82 0.82
C TYR A 87 -14.46 8.17 1.95
N ASP A 88 -14.24 9.46 2.24
CA ASP A 88 -13.38 9.94 3.33
C ASP A 88 -13.80 9.43 4.70
N SER A 89 -15.10 9.19 4.92
CA SER A 89 -15.61 8.60 6.16
C SER A 89 -15.15 7.16 6.45
N LEU A 90 -14.61 6.46 5.45
CA LEU A 90 -14.05 5.11 5.60
C LEU A 90 -12.59 5.14 6.07
N LEU A 91 -11.95 6.29 6.10
CA LEU A 91 -10.55 6.42 6.48
C LEU A 91 -10.34 6.22 7.98
N LEU A 92 -9.21 5.60 8.32
CA LEU A 92 -8.71 5.57 9.69
C LEU A 92 -8.08 6.91 10.05
N ASN A 93 -8.28 7.34 11.30
CA ASN A 93 -7.67 8.56 11.82
C ASN A 93 -6.20 8.33 12.21
N LYS A 94 -5.31 9.25 11.83
CA LYS A 94 -3.91 9.22 12.30
C LYS A 94 -3.85 9.56 13.79
N THR A 95 -3.06 8.80 14.56
CA THR A 95 -2.81 9.09 15.98
C THR A 95 -1.50 9.85 16.22
N ASN A 96 -0.59 9.86 15.22
CA ASN A 96 0.63 10.65 15.24
C ASN A 96 0.83 11.39 13.90
N ASP A 97 1.77 12.32 13.87
CA ASP A 97 2.06 13.09 12.65
C ASP A 97 3.04 12.34 11.76
N PHE A 98 2.61 12.01 10.54
CA PHE A 98 3.44 11.41 9.49
C PHE A 98 2.89 11.72 8.10
N SER A 99 3.77 11.71 7.11
CA SER A 99 3.36 11.76 5.71
C SER A 99 2.78 10.40 5.30
N MET A 100 1.59 10.39 4.67
CA MET A 100 0.98 9.16 4.17
C MET A 100 1.89 8.46 3.16
N GLN A 101 1.69 7.15 3.01
CA GLN A 101 2.31 6.39 1.94
C GLN A 101 1.83 6.90 0.58
N ALA A 102 2.71 6.84 -0.42
CA ALA A 102 2.38 7.22 -1.78
C ALA A 102 2.94 6.23 -2.80
N GLY A 103 2.06 5.72 -3.65
CA GLY A 103 2.39 4.72 -4.68
C GLY A 103 2.95 3.42 -4.12
N GLN A 104 2.56 3.04 -2.90
CA GLN A 104 3.12 1.94 -2.11
C GLN A 104 2.97 0.57 -2.79
N HIS A 105 3.84 -0.36 -2.36
CA HIS A 105 3.84 -1.77 -2.76
C HIS A 105 4.04 -2.68 -1.55
N SER A 106 3.74 -3.97 -1.73
CA SER A 106 4.11 -5.02 -0.77
C SER A 106 3.48 -4.85 0.62
N VAL A 107 2.22 -4.43 0.68
CA VAL A 107 1.49 -4.37 1.96
C VAL A 107 1.34 -5.78 2.51
N THR A 108 1.75 -5.98 3.75
CA THR A 108 1.75 -7.27 4.44
C THR A 108 1.10 -7.13 5.81
N TYR A 109 0.16 -8.02 6.10
CA TYR A 109 -0.50 -8.15 7.39
C TYR A 109 0.35 -8.98 8.35
N VAL A 110 0.45 -8.53 9.59
CA VAL A 110 1.14 -9.25 10.67
C VAL A 110 0.26 -9.28 11.90
N GLU A 111 -0.20 -10.48 12.24
CA GLU A 111 -0.87 -10.74 13.50
C GLU A 111 0.16 -10.76 14.66
N ASP A 112 -0.16 -10.08 15.75
CA ASP A 112 0.63 -10.10 16.97
C ASP A 112 -0.29 -10.37 18.17
N ASN A 113 -0.20 -11.59 18.70
CA ASN A 113 -1.03 -12.02 19.82
C ASN A 113 -0.74 -11.29 21.15
N SER A 114 0.28 -10.45 21.20
CA SER A 114 0.54 -9.58 22.35
C SER A 114 -0.29 -8.30 22.35
N LEU A 115 -0.86 -7.95 21.18
CA LEU A 115 -1.73 -6.79 21.03
C LEU A 115 -3.17 -7.08 21.48
N PRO A 116 -3.92 -6.06 21.90
CA PRO A 116 -5.37 -6.16 22.10
C PRO A 116 -6.10 -6.70 20.85
N GLN A 117 -7.21 -7.39 21.06
CA GLN A 117 -8.06 -7.84 19.96
C GLN A 117 -8.50 -6.65 19.08
N GLY A 118 -8.41 -6.82 17.77
CA GLY A 118 -8.70 -5.77 16.78
C GLY A 118 -7.51 -4.85 16.49
N GLN A 119 -6.35 -5.15 17.07
CA GLN A 119 -5.09 -4.49 16.73
C GLN A 119 -4.13 -5.44 16.03
N TYR A 120 -3.38 -4.93 15.06
CA TYR A 120 -2.38 -5.67 14.29
C TYR A 120 -1.45 -4.72 13.56
N TYR A 121 -0.37 -5.25 13.00
CA TYR A 121 0.54 -4.47 12.19
C TYR A 121 0.31 -4.67 10.70
N LEU A 122 0.51 -3.59 9.94
CA LEU A 122 0.75 -3.62 8.50
C LEU A 122 2.14 -3.07 8.24
N TYR A 123 2.95 -3.75 7.43
CA TYR A 123 4.15 -3.14 6.92
C TYR A 123 4.13 -3.10 5.38
N LEU A 124 4.87 -2.15 4.81
CA LEU A 124 4.87 -1.90 3.38
C LEU A 124 6.15 -1.21 2.90
N TYR A 125 6.37 -1.30 1.61
CA TYR A 125 7.30 -0.43 0.90
C TYR A 125 6.55 0.85 0.47
N ASN A 126 6.84 1.98 1.09
CA ASN A 126 6.37 3.28 0.66
C ASN A 126 7.28 3.81 -0.45
N ASN A 127 6.83 3.73 -1.71
CA ASN A 127 7.58 4.25 -2.86
C ASN A 127 7.77 5.76 -2.78
N ASN A 128 6.89 6.42 -2.03
CA ASN A 128 6.92 7.86 -1.77
C ASN A 128 6.84 8.70 -3.06
N LEU A 129 6.08 8.20 -4.02
CA LEU A 129 5.76 8.85 -5.29
C LEU A 129 4.26 9.09 -5.40
N ALA A 130 3.82 10.32 -5.18
CA ALA A 130 2.43 10.73 -5.27
C ALA A 130 2.09 11.14 -6.72
N VAL A 131 1.57 10.19 -7.47
CA VAL A 131 1.07 10.38 -8.82
C VAL A 131 -0.06 9.39 -9.08
N SER A 132 -1.07 9.84 -9.80
CA SER A 132 -2.10 8.98 -10.37
C SER A 132 -2.21 9.29 -11.86
N THR A 133 -2.22 8.25 -12.68
CA THR A 133 -2.39 8.40 -14.12
C THR A 133 -3.85 8.52 -14.51
N THR A 134 -4.74 8.01 -13.67
CA THR A 134 -6.19 8.01 -13.87
C THR A 134 -6.92 9.18 -13.18
N ARG A 135 -6.22 9.94 -12.34
CA ARG A 135 -6.67 11.18 -11.71
C ARG A 135 -5.62 12.29 -11.92
N PRO A 136 -5.39 12.71 -13.18
CA PRO A 136 -4.40 13.74 -13.52
C PRO A 136 -4.75 15.13 -12.98
N ASP A 137 -6.00 15.36 -12.65
CA ASP A 137 -6.55 16.60 -12.09
C ASP A 137 -6.27 16.79 -10.58
N TYR A 138 -5.95 15.71 -9.86
CA TYR A 138 -5.70 15.80 -8.42
C TYR A 138 -4.37 16.49 -8.11
N ASP A 139 -4.41 17.55 -7.32
CA ASP A 139 -3.20 18.28 -6.92
C ASP A 139 -2.55 17.69 -5.66
N TRP A 140 -1.76 16.64 -5.87
CA TRP A 140 -1.00 15.97 -4.81
C TRP A 140 -0.09 16.90 -4.00
N LYS A 141 0.34 18.04 -4.57
CA LYS A 141 1.27 18.96 -3.90
C LYS A 141 0.60 19.84 -2.88
N SER A 142 -0.67 20.12 -3.07
CA SER A 142 -1.47 20.92 -2.13
C SER A 142 -2.01 20.08 -0.97
N ASP A 143 -1.96 18.74 -1.08
CA ASP A 143 -2.43 17.84 -0.04
C ASP A 143 -1.39 17.69 1.07
N SER A 144 -1.70 18.22 2.27
CA SER A 144 -0.83 18.18 3.44
C SER A 144 -0.50 16.77 3.94
N ASN A 145 -1.30 15.76 3.59
CA ASN A 145 -1.03 14.37 3.92
C ASN A 145 0.22 13.82 3.21
N TYR A 146 0.66 14.46 2.13
CA TYR A 146 1.82 14.07 1.32
C TYR A 146 3.01 15.03 1.44
N SER A 147 3.20 15.68 2.59
CA SER A 147 4.18 16.75 2.82
C SER A 147 5.65 16.37 2.50
N ASN A 148 6.01 15.09 2.61
CA ASN A 148 7.37 14.59 2.35
C ASN A 148 7.46 13.68 1.10
N THR A 149 6.57 13.87 0.14
CA THR A 149 6.43 12.98 -1.01
C THR A 149 7.07 13.57 -2.26
N TYR A 150 7.45 12.70 -3.19
CA TYR A 150 8.01 13.09 -4.49
C TYR A 150 6.97 12.96 -5.59
N TYR A 151 7.18 13.72 -6.68
CA TYR A 151 6.27 13.79 -7.84
C TYR A 151 6.98 13.46 -9.15
N ASN A 152 8.16 12.86 -9.06
CA ASN A 152 8.96 12.43 -10.21
C ASN A 152 9.88 11.26 -9.86
N LEU A 153 10.34 10.56 -10.89
CA LEU A 153 11.15 9.35 -10.74
C LEU A 153 12.67 9.59 -10.62
N LYS A 154 13.13 10.84 -10.69
CA LYS A 154 14.57 11.11 -10.85
C LYS A 154 15.34 11.05 -9.53
N LYS A 155 14.72 11.51 -8.45
CA LYS A 155 15.39 11.63 -7.15
C LYS A 155 14.35 11.65 -6.03
N GLY A 156 14.64 10.93 -4.95
CA GLY A 156 13.79 10.89 -3.79
C GLY A 156 14.35 9.98 -2.71
N THR A 157 13.52 9.69 -1.73
CA THR A 157 13.74 8.68 -0.69
C THR A 157 12.46 7.86 -0.59
N SER A 158 12.58 6.55 -0.65
CA SER A 158 11.52 5.63 -0.30
C SER A 158 11.67 5.19 1.15
N TYR A 159 10.64 4.54 1.69
CA TYR A 159 10.66 4.12 3.08
C TYR A 159 10.10 2.70 3.24
N TYR A 160 10.62 1.96 4.20
CA TYR A 160 9.83 0.97 4.90
C TYR A 160 8.93 1.70 5.87
N TYR A 161 7.63 1.38 5.88
CA TYR A 161 6.67 1.83 6.89
C TYR A 161 6.07 0.62 7.60
N LYS A 162 5.87 0.76 8.93
CA LYS A 162 5.08 -0.17 9.73
C LYS A 162 4.01 0.61 10.48
N TYR A 163 2.78 0.23 10.26
CA TYR A 163 1.61 0.79 10.90
C TYR A 163 1.10 -0.14 12.00
N LEU A 164 0.67 0.43 13.11
CA LEU A 164 -0.26 -0.18 14.04
C LEU A 164 -1.66 0.25 13.64
N VAL A 165 -2.51 -0.71 13.32
CA VAL A 165 -3.94 -0.51 13.04
C VAL A 165 -4.73 -0.87 14.29
N ASP A 166 -5.69 -0.03 14.68
CA ASP A 166 -6.68 -0.30 15.72
C ASP A 166 -8.08 -0.14 15.13
N GLU A 167 -8.70 -1.25 14.80
CA GLU A 167 -10.03 -1.28 14.19
C GLU A 167 -11.12 -0.79 15.16
N ASN A 168 -10.96 -1.08 16.46
CA ASN A 168 -11.94 -0.70 17.47
C ASN A 168 -12.03 0.82 17.64
N ASN A 169 -10.89 1.50 17.58
CA ASN A 169 -10.80 2.96 17.70
C ASN A 169 -10.78 3.67 16.34
N ARG A 170 -10.78 2.92 15.23
CA ARG A 170 -10.70 3.46 13.86
C ARG A 170 -9.46 4.33 13.68
N THR A 171 -8.27 3.83 14.10
CA THR A 171 -7.03 4.60 14.06
C THR A 171 -5.88 3.85 13.40
N VAL A 172 -4.93 4.63 12.89
CA VAL A 172 -3.65 4.17 12.37
C VAL A 172 -2.50 4.99 12.94
N GLU A 173 -1.43 4.32 13.34
CA GLU A 173 -0.20 4.92 13.85
C GLU A 173 1.00 4.44 13.04
N LEU A 174 1.88 5.35 12.62
CA LEU A 174 3.18 4.97 12.06
C LEU A 174 4.14 4.65 13.20
N VAL A 175 4.38 3.37 13.45
CA VAL A 175 5.24 2.91 14.57
C VAL A 175 6.70 2.70 14.16
N SER A 176 6.98 2.56 12.87
CA SER A 176 8.36 2.48 12.37
C SER A 176 8.46 3.05 10.95
N SER A 177 9.58 3.74 10.69
CA SER A 177 9.93 4.30 9.39
C SER A 177 11.44 4.20 9.17
N ILE A 178 11.87 3.49 8.11
CA ILE A 178 13.27 3.35 7.74
C ILE A 178 13.45 3.96 6.34
N PRO A 179 14.28 5.00 6.18
CA PRO A 179 14.59 5.54 4.85
C PRO A 179 15.44 4.55 4.05
N VAL A 180 15.06 4.33 2.79
CA VAL A 180 15.71 3.37 1.90
C VAL A 180 16.01 3.97 0.54
N ALA A 181 16.73 3.23 -0.31
CA ALA A 181 17.04 3.67 -1.66
C ALA A 181 15.75 3.96 -2.45
N TYR A 182 15.72 5.12 -3.14
CA TYR A 182 14.53 5.54 -3.87
C TYR A 182 14.17 4.60 -5.02
N SER A 183 12.94 4.16 -4.99
CA SER A 183 12.32 3.39 -6.05
C SER A 183 10.86 3.83 -6.18
N GLY A 184 10.57 4.74 -7.13
CA GLY A 184 9.24 5.34 -7.28
C GLY A 184 8.14 4.35 -7.67
N TYR A 185 8.48 3.15 -8.15
CA TYR A 185 7.54 2.04 -8.42
C TYR A 185 8.23 0.70 -8.25
N VAL A 186 7.47 -0.39 -8.28
CA VAL A 186 7.87 -1.74 -7.92
C VAL A 186 8.45 -1.79 -6.50
N SER A 187 9.23 -2.79 -6.16
CA SER A 187 9.87 -2.95 -4.84
C SER A 187 9.06 -3.78 -3.85
N SER A 188 9.76 -4.31 -2.89
CA SER A 188 9.14 -5.12 -1.85
C SER A 188 9.89 -5.01 -0.52
N VAL A 189 9.20 -5.43 0.54
CA VAL A 189 9.76 -5.53 1.89
C VAL A 189 9.27 -6.80 2.57
N GLN A 190 10.13 -7.37 3.40
CA GLN A 190 9.81 -8.49 4.27
C GLN A 190 10.45 -8.30 5.64
N GLU A 191 9.73 -8.65 6.71
CA GLU A 191 10.31 -8.87 8.02
C GLU A 191 10.69 -10.35 8.14
N LEU A 192 11.96 -10.63 8.42
CA LEU A 192 12.48 -11.99 8.52
C LEU A 192 13.53 -12.07 9.64
N ASP A 193 13.36 -13.01 10.57
CA ASP A 193 14.30 -13.31 11.66
C ASP A 193 14.75 -12.06 12.46
N GLY A 194 13.83 -11.13 12.68
CA GLY A 194 14.11 -9.90 13.41
C GLY A 194 14.79 -8.79 12.60
N ASN A 195 14.96 -8.98 11.30
CA ASN A 195 15.49 -7.99 10.36
C ASN A 195 14.44 -7.55 9.34
N VAL A 196 14.69 -6.44 8.67
CA VAL A 196 13.87 -5.90 7.57
C VAL A 196 14.64 -6.04 6.28
N ILE A 197 14.11 -6.81 5.35
CA ILE A 197 14.70 -7.07 4.04
C ILE A 197 14.01 -6.19 3.00
N ILE A 198 14.76 -5.38 2.29
CA ILE A 198 14.26 -4.37 1.37
C ILE A 198 14.78 -4.62 -0.05
N ASP A 199 13.89 -4.81 -1.01
CA ASP A 199 14.20 -4.75 -2.44
C ASP A 199 13.77 -3.38 -3.00
N SER A 200 14.73 -2.55 -3.39
CA SER A 200 14.50 -1.27 -4.07
C SER A 200 14.74 -1.45 -5.58
N GLY A 201 13.69 -1.89 -6.29
CA GLY A 201 13.79 -2.41 -7.65
C GLY A 201 14.36 -1.42 -8.66
N ILE A 202 13.95 -0.13 -8.65
CA ILE A 202 14.51 0.89 -9.55
C ILE A 202 15.96 1.22 -9.19
N ALA A 203 16.30 1.20 -7.90
CA ALA A 203 17.68 1.41 -7.44
C ALA A 203 18.58 0.18 -7.70
N MET A 204 18.00 -0.93 -8.17
CA MET A 204 18.69 -2.21 -8.40
C MET A 204 19.51 -2.64 -7.18
N SER A 205 18.95 -2.47 -5.99
CA SER A 205 19.61 -2.78 -4.73
C SER A 205 18.69 -3.56 -3.81
N TRP A 206 19.29 -4.49 -3.08
CA TRP A 206 18.68 -5.26 -2.02
C TRP A 206 19.44 -5.00 -0.73
N SER A 207 18.74 -4.68 0.35
CA SER A 207 19.37 -4.28 1.61
C SER A 207 18.70 -4.97 2.80
N GLU A 208 19.50 -5.24 3.81
CA GLU A 208 19.08 -5.78 5.10
C GLU A 208 19.31 -4.73 6.18
N TYR A 209 18.28 -4.50 6.98
CA TYR A 209 18.29 -3.60 8.13
C TYR A 209 17.89 -4.36 9.38
N SER A 210 18.45 -3.97 10.55
CA SER A 210 17.89 -4.36 11.83
C SER A 210 16.55 -3.63 12.06
N GLN A 211 15.77 -4.09 13.04
CA GLN A 211 14.46 -3.48 13.34
C GLN A 211 14.55 -2.01 13.79
N ASP A 212 15.68 -1.59 14.35
CA ASP A 212 15.94 -0.19 14.71
C ASP A 212 16.34 0.70 13.50
N GLY A 213 16.38 0.13 12.29
CA GLY A 213 16.72 0.84 11.06
C GLY A 213 18.22 0.94 10.77
N THR A 214 19.08 0.24 11.50
CA THR A 214 20.51 0.19 11.18
C THR A 214 20.74 -0.67 9.95
N LEU A 215 21.40 -0.10 8.92
CA LEU A 215 21.77 -0.84 7.71
C LEU A 215 22.85 -1.87 8.03
N LEU A 216 22.53 -3.14 7.82
CA LEU A 216 23.45 -4.27 8.07
C LEU A 216 24.21 -4.64 6.79
N LYS A 217 23.53 -4.69 5.64
CA LYS A 217 24.14 -5.10 4.38
C LYS A 217 23.38 -4.56 3.19
N THR A 218 24.10 -4.29 2.09
CA THR A 218 23.53 -3.93 0.79
C THR A 218 24.17 -4.74 -0.32
N PHE A 219 23.34 -5.26 -1.21
CA PHE A 219 23.73 -5.88 -2.45
C PHE A 219 23.23 -5.03 -3.62
N LYS A 220 24.03 -4.90 -4.67
CA LYS A 220 23.64 -4.25 -5.92
C LYS A 220 23.68 -5.24 -7.04
N THR A 221 22.65 -5.21 -7.89
CA THR A 221 22.64 -6.00 -9.11
C THR A 221 23.32 -5.24 -10.24
N THR A 222 24.21 -5.91 -10.95
CA THR A 222 24.86 -5.38 -12.16
C THR A 222 24.22 -6.04 -13.38
N GLY A 223 23.34 -5.31 -14.08
CA GLY A 223 22.80 -5.77 -15.34
C GLY A 223 21.32 -6.23 -15.26
N GLY A 224 20.43 -5.38 -15.68
CA GLY A 224 19.02 -5.64 -15.88
C GLY A 224 18.16 -5.44 -14.63
N LYS A 225 16.88 -5.10 -14.86
CA LYS A 225 15.89 -5.00 -13.78
C LYS A 225 15.57 -6.42 -13.29
N ILE A 226 16.11 -6.82 -12.15
CA ILE A 226 15.76 -8.09 -11.51
C ILE A 226 14.61 -7.80 -10.53
N ARG A 227 13.46 -8.40 -10.79
CA ARG A 227 12.43 -8.56 -9.75
C ARG A 227 12.84 -9.77 -8.92
N LEU A 228 13.21 -9.56 -7.65
CA LEU A 228 13.40 -10.69 -6.76
C LEU A 228 12.02 -11.28 -6.45
N PRO A 229 11.85 -12.60 -6.58
CA PRO A 229 10.61 -13.23 -6.15
C PRO A 229 10.43 -13.02 -4.64
N ARG A 230 9.19 -12.89 -4.19
CA ARG A 230 8.88 -13.03 -2.77
C ARG A 230 9.25 -14.45 -2.36
N LEU A 231 10.01 -14.59 -1.28
CA LEU A 231 10.32 -15.87 -0.65
C LEU A 231 9.08 -16.45 0.05
#